data_96ce8e260c8a6b0a969b5429806c143d
#
_entry.id   96ce8e260c8a6b0a969b5429806c143d
#
_cell.length_a   1.000
_cell.length_b   1.000
_cell.length_c   1.000
_cell.angle_alpha   90.00
_cell.angle_beta   90.00
_cell.angle_gamma   90.00
#
_symmetry.space_group_name_H-M   'P 1'
#
loop_
_entity.id
_entity.type
_entity.pdbx_description
1 polymer ?
#
loop_
_entity_poly.entity_id
_entity_poly.type
_entity_poly.pdbx_seq_one_letter_code
_entity_poly.pdbx_strand_id
1 'polypeptide(L)'
;MSISLAPYLNFPQGKTGEAMAFYQSIFGGKLDISTFGDFQMEGMPADGVMHSQLSCDSFTLMASDAMPGSENQWGGTRVYLAFFGDDLGTLTGWFDGLAEGGSVGTPLEKMVWGDTYGVLKDKFGLEWMFNISAPQS
;
A
#
# COMPACT_ATOMS: atom_id res chain seq x y z
N MET A 1 -11.24 6.88 24.32
CA MET A 1 -10.53 5.78 23.65
C MET A 1 -10.86 5.78 22.17
N SER A 2 -9.85 5.63 21.35
CA SER A 2 -10.06 5.54 19.91
C SER A 2 -9.59 4.17 19.42
N ILE A 3 -10.22 3.72 18.36
CA ILE A 3 -9.88 2.45 17.71
C ILE A 3 -9.53 2.76 16.27
N SER A 4 -8.45 2.16 15.78
CA SER A 4 -8.02 2.32 14.40
C SER A 4 -7.76 0.96 13.78
N LEU A 5 -7.92 0.89 12.48
CA LEU A 5 -7.57 -0.29 11.70
C LEU A 5 -6.62 0.16 10.59
N ALA A 6 -5.53 -0.55 10.45
CA ALA A 6 -4.58 -0.27 9.38
C ALA A 6 -4.11 -1.58 8.78
N PRO A 7 -3.84 -1.62 7.47
CA PRO A 7 -3.20 -2.79 6.89
C PRO A 7 -1.77 -2.91 7.41
N TYR A 8 -1.36 -4.13 7.68
CA TYR A 8 0.00 -4.44 8.08
C TYR A 8 0.57 -5.41 7.06
N LEU A 9 1.58 -4.96 6.35
CA LEU A 9 2.10 -5.67 5.19
C LEU A 9 3.44 -6.31 5.52
N ASN A 10 3.64 -7.54 5.08
CA ASN A 10 4.91 -8.23 5.28
C ASN A 10 5.54 -8.48 3.92
N PHE A 11 6.62 -7.78 3.62
CA PHE A 11 7.28 -7.88 2.32
C PHE A 11 8.42 -8.88 2.39
N PRO A 12 8.51 -9.78 1.40
CA PRO A 12 9.60 -10.75 1.36
C PRO A 12 10.90 -10.11 0.88
N GLN A 13 12.00 -10.78 1.13
CA GLN A 13 13.30 -10.46 0.54
C GLN A 13 13.80 -9.05 0.87
N GLY A 14 13.44 -8.53 2.04
CA GLY A 14 13.93 -7.23 2.47
C GLY A 14 13.38 -6.05 1.66
N LYS A 15 12.25 -6.21 1.02
CA LYS A 15 11.68 -5.18 0.13
C LYS A 15 10.90 -4.09 0.85
N THR A 16 10.72 -4.20 2.16
CA THR A 16 9.86 -3.27 2.91
C THR A 16 10.27 -1.82 2.77
N GLY A 17 11.58 -1.52 2.94
CA GLY A 17 12.05 -0.14 2.85
C GLY A 17 11.78 0.46 1.48
N GLU A 18 12.07 -0.30 0.44
CA GLU A 18 11.84 0.13 -0.94
C GLU A 18 10.36 0.34 -1.21
N ALA A 19 9.52 -0.60 -0.74
CA ALA A 19 8.07 -0.51 -0.94
C ALA A 19 7.48 0.69 -0.22
N MET A 20 7.86 0.91 1.05
CA MET A 20 7.31 2.02 1.82
C MET A 20 7.77 3.37 1.29
N ALA A 21 9.01 3.47 0.78
CA ALA A 21 9.46 4.69 0.12
C ALA A 21 8.68 4.94 -1.17
N PHE A 22 8.37 3.89 -1.91
CA PHE A 22 7.55 3.99 -3.11
C PHE A 22 6.16 4.52 -2.77
N TYR A 23 5.51 3.95 -1.74
CA TYR A 23 4.19 4.42 -1.33
C TYR A 23 4.23 5.86 -0.83
N GLN A 24 5.27 6.24 -0.08
CA GLN A 24 5.43 7.62 0.35
C GLN A 24 5.55 8.58 -0.82
N SER A 25 6.24 8.17 -1.89
CA SER A 25 6.39 9.02 -3.07
C SER A 25 5.06 9.30 -3.76
N ILE A 26 4.08 8.42 -3.57
CA ILE A 26 2.75 8.54 -4.18
C ILE A 26 1.79 9.28 -3.24
N PHE A 27 1.71 8.84 -1.99
CA PHE A 27 0.70 9.31 -1.05
C PHE A 27 1.15 10.50 -0.22
N GLY A 28 2.46 10.75 -0.15
CA GLY A 28 3.00 11.71 0.78
C GLY A 28 3.00 11.16 2.20
N GLY A 29 2.94 12.04 3.17
CA GLY A 29 2.89 11.63 4.56
C GLY A 29 4.26 11.44 5.18
N LYS A 30 4.26 10.93 6.40
CA LYS A 30 5.47 10.74 7.19
C LYS A 30 5.81 9.27 7.30
N LEU A 31 7.01 8.90 6.92
CA LEU A 31 7.49 7.52 6.98
C LEU A 31 8.47 7.37 8.14
N ASP A 32 8.16 6.46 9.06
CA ASP A 32 9.03 6.08 10.16
C ASP A 32 9.44 4.62 9.97
N ILE A 33 10.74 4.34 10.09
CA ILE A 33 11.27 2.98 9.92
C ILE A 33 12.16 2.65 11.11
N SER A 34 11.92 1.48 11.71
CA SER A 34 12.78 0.93 12.76
C SER A 34 13.39 -0.36 12.24
N THR A 35 14.70 -0.49 12.39
CA THR A 35 15.41 -1.69 11.92
C THR A 35 15.64 -2.67 13.08
N PHE A 36 15.97 -3.91 12.74
CA PHE A 36 16.34 -4.88 13.76
C PHE A 36 17.60 -4.42 14.49
N GLY A 37 18.51 -3.74 13.78
CA GLY A 37 19.73 -3.20 14.41
C GLY A 37 19.42 -2.13 15.44
N ASP A 38 18.37 -1.31 15.22
CA ASP A 38 17.96 -0.29 16.18
C ASP A 38 17.58 -0.88 17.53
N PHE A 39 17.08 -2.13 17.54
CA PHE A 39 16.68 -2.82 18.76
C PHE A 39 17.66 -3.90 19.16
N GLN A 40 18.83 -3.98 18.49
CA GLN A 40 19.91 -4.92 18.78
C GLN A 40 19.43 -6.37 18.81
N MET A 41 18.56 -6.73 17.87
CA MET A 41 18.01 -8.08 17.78
C MET A 41 19.01 -9.02 17.12
N GLU A 42 19.42 -10.05 17.86
CA GLU A 42 20.35 -11.04 17.35
C GLU A 42 19.64 -11.99 16.37
N GLY A 43 20.39 -12.48 15.41
CA GLY A 43 19.89 -13.45 14.46
C GLY A 43 19.10 -12.84 13.31
N MET A 44 18.95 -11.51 13.28
CA MET A 44 18.25 -10.81 12.22
C MET A 44 19.18 -9.85 11.52
N PRO A 45 18.97 -9.59 10.20
CA PRO A 45 19.78 -8.59 9.50
C PRO A 45 19.64 -7.23 10.16
N ALA A 46 20.75 -6.59 10.49
CA ALA A 46 20.71 -5.31 11.20
C ALA A 46 19.98 -4.23 10.42
N ASP A 47 20.06 -4.25 9.09
CA ASP A 47 19.40 -3.27 8.22
C ASP A 47 18.00 -3.70 7.79
N GLY A 48 17.53 -4.88 8.23
CA GLY A 48 16.18 -5.31 7.95
C GLY A 48 15.15 -4.47 8.69
N VAL A 49 13.97 -4.34 8.14
CA VAL A 49 12.90 -3.50 8.71
C VAL A 49 12.09 -4.33 9.72
N MET A 50 12.22 -3.97 10.99
CA MET A 50 11.44 -4.60 12.05
C MET A 50 10.02 -4.05 12.09
N HIS A 51 9.87 -2.76 11.82
CA HIS A 51 8.58 -2.09 11.77
C HIS A 51 8.71 -0.81 10.96
N SER A 52 7.67 -0.49 10.20
CA SER A 52 7.58 0.81 9.53
C SER A 52 6.14 1.28 9.54
N GLN A 53 5.98 2.59 9.45
CA GLN A 53 4.65 3.20 9.42
C GLN A 53 4.69 4.42 8.51
N LEU A 54 3.77 4.44 7.56
CA LEU A 54 3.53 5.61 6.71
C LEU A 54 2.23 6.25 7.17
N SER A 55 2.34 7.44 7.74
CA SER A 55 1.20 8.17 8.27
C SER A 55 0.78 9.23 7.28
N CYS A 56 -0.38 9.04 6.70
CA CYS A 56 -0.98 9.97 5.74
C CYS A 56 -2.18 10.67 6.36
N ASP A 57 -2.69 11.71 5.71
CA ASP A 57 -3.79 12.49 6.26
C ASP A 57 -5.04 11.66 6.52
N SER A 58 -5.34 10.73 5.61
CA SER A 58 -6.59 9.96 5.66
C SER A 58 -6.41 8.50 6.06
N PHE A 59 -5.18 8.01 6.14
CA PHE A 59 -4.94 6.59 6.42
C PHE A 59 -3.52 6.36 6.87
N THR A 60 -3.27 5.14 7.36
CA THR A 60 -1.94 4.71 7.79
C THR A 60 -1.66 3.35 7.16
N LEU A 61 -0.43 3.17 6.67
CA LEU A 61 0.07 1.87 6.23
C LEU A 61 1.20 1.44 7.15
N MET A 62 1.20 0.18 7.55
CA MET A 62 2.29 -0.39 8.36
C MET A 62 2.91 -1.56 7.62
N ALA A 63 4.18 -1.79 7.84
CA ALA A 63 4.86 -2.89 7.16
C ALA A 63 6.14 -3.29 7.87
N SER A 64 6.54 -4.54 7.66
CA SER A 64 7.85 -5.04 8.10
C SER A 64 8.32 -6.10 7.12
N ASP A 65 9.59 -6.48 7.25
CA ASP A 65 10.11 -7.60 6.47
C ASP A 65 9.47 -8.90 6.97
N ALA A 66 9.09 -9.76 6.03
CA ALA A 66 8.58 -11.08 6.38
C ALA A 66 9.69 -11.87 7.06
N MET A 67 9.32 -12.65 8.09
CA MET A 67 10.28 -13.48 8.79
C MET A 67 10.79 -14.58 7.86
N PRO A 68 12.06 -14.97 7.99
CA PRO A 68 12.58 -16.08 7.18
C PRO A 68 11.69 -17.32 7.33
N GLY A 69 11.34 -17.92 6.21
CA GLY A 69 10.46 -19.07 6.18
C GLY A 69 8.98 -18.75 6.17
N SER A 70 8.61 -17.48 6.32
CA SER A 70 7.20 -17.02 6.32
C SER A 70 6.89 -16.18 5.09
N GLU A 71 7.67 -16.32 4.03
CA GLU A 71 7.55 -15.45 2.86
C GLU A 71 6.53 -16.00 1.86
N ASN A 72 5.29 -16.07 2.30
CA ASN A 72 4.20 -16.53 1.44
C ASN A 72 3.78 -15.43 0.48
N GLN A 73 3.30 -15.83 -0.68
CA GLN A 73 2.77 -14.88 -1.64
C GLN A 73 1.38 -14.43 -1.22
N TRP A 74 1.14 -13.16 -1.39
CA TRP A 74 -0.21 -12.63 -1.29
C TRP A 74 -0.78 -12.43 -2.69
N GLY A 75 -2.04 -12.05 -2.78
CA GLY A 75 -2.70 -11.82 -4.05
C GLY A 75 -3.80 -12.83 -4.29
N GLY A 76 -4.11 -13.06 -5.54
CA GLY A 76 -5.17 -13.97 -5.93
C GLY A 76 -6.57 -13.43 -5.69
N THR A 77 -6.71 -12.11 -5.55
CA THR A 77 -7.95 -11.38 -5.37
C THR A 77 -8.69 -11.68 -4.06
N ARG A 78 -7.99 -12.26 -3.08
CA ARG A 78 -8.61 -12.54 -1.78
C ARG A 78 -8.74 -11.29 -0.92
N VAL A 79 -7.81 -10.36 -1.07
CA VAL A 79 -7.83 -9.08 -0.34
C VAL A 79 -7.38 -7.98 -1.27
N TYR A 80 -8.15 -6.93 -1.34
CA TYR A 80 -7.75 -5.68 -1.99
C TYR A 80 -7.63 -4.60 -0.94
N LEU A 81 -6.67 -3.70 -1.12
CA LEU A 81 -6.71 -2.43 -0.41
C LEU A 81 -7.52 -1.47 -1.27
N ALA A 82 -8.61 -0.99 -0.72
CA ALA A 82 -9.58 -0.21 -1.50
C ALA A 82 -9.56 1.25 -1.08
N PHE A 83 -9.35 2.12 -2.06
CA PHE A 83 -9.61 3.55 -1.89
C PHE A 83 -10.98 3.87 -2.45
N PHE A 84 -11.74 4.66 -1.72
CA PHE A 84 -13.01 5.17 -2.23
C PHE A 84 -13.16 6.60 -1.76
N GLY A 85 -13.78 7.39 -2.58
CA GLY A 85 -13.94 8.82 -2.31
C GLY A 85 -14.43 9.53 -3.56
N ASP A 86 -14.41 10.85 -3.53
CA ASP A 86 -14.90 11.66 -4.63
C ASP A 86 -13.84 12.60 -5.23
N ASP A 87 -12.60 12.52 -4.77
CA ASP A 87 -11.52 13.36 -5.31
C ASP A 87 -10.89 12.67 -6.52
N LEU A 88 -11.53 12.85 -7.68
CA LEU A 88 -11.12 12.19 -8.91
C LEU A 88 -9.66 12.49 -9.27
N GLY A 89 -9.25 13.75 -9.16
CA GLY A 89 -7.89 14.14 -9.54
C GLY A 89 -6.82 13.46 -8.70
N THR A 90 -6.99 13.52 -7.38
CA THR A 90 -6.03 12.91 -6.46
C THR A 90 -5.99 11.39 -6.62
N LEU A 91 -7.17 10.75 -6.65
CA LEU A 91 -7.22 9.29 -6.73
C LEU A 91 -6.72 8.77 -8.07
N THR A 92 -6.98 9.48 -9.17
CA THR A 92 -6.42 9.11 -10.47
C THR A 92 -4.90 9.16 -10.46
N GLY A 93 -4.33 10.20 -9.85
CA GLY A 93 -2.87 10.31 -9.71
C GLY A 93 -2.28 9.16 -8.91
N TRP A 94 -2.95 8.77 -7.83
CA TRP A 94 -2.50 7.64 -7.02
C TRP A 94 -2.59 6.32 -7.79
N PHE A 95 -3.69 6.13 -8.55
CA PHE A 95 -3.85 4.94 -9.37
C PHE A 95 -2.69 4.82 -10.38
N ASP A 96 -2.43 5.90 -11.09
CA ASP A 96 -1.36 5.91 -12.09
C ASP A 96 0.00 5.65 -11.47
N GLY A 97 0.28 6.26 -10.31
CA GLY A 97 1.55 6.05 -9.62
C GLY A 97 1.73 4.61 -9.16
N LEU A 98 0.67 4.02 -8.56
CA LEU A 98 0.73 2.63 -8.10
C LEU A 98 0.88 1.65 -9.26
N ALA A 99 0.29 1.96 -10.41
CA ALA A 99 0.34 1.07 -11.57
C ALA A 99 1.71 1.04 -12.22
N GLU A 100 2.56 2.03 -11.95
CA GLU A 100 3.88 2.10 -12.56
C GLU A 100 4.74 0.93 -12.11
N GLY A 101 5.21 0.14 -13.07
CA GLY A 101 5.98 -1.07 -12.80
C GLY A 101 5.14 -2.26 -12.42
N GLY A 102 3.84 -2.09 -12.25
CA GLY A 102 2.91 -3.15 -11.93
C GLY A 102 2.04 -3.52 -13.13
N SER A 103 0.82 -3.93 -12.86
CA SER A 103 -0.13 -4.28 -13.93
C SER A 103 -1.52 -3.77 -13.59
N VAL A 104 -2.25 -3.34 -14.62
CA VAL A 104 -3.62 -2.86 -14.47
C VAL A 104 -4.56 -3.99 -14.84
N GLY A 105 -5.38 -4.42 -13.87
CA GLY A 105 -6.40 -5.43 -14.13
C GLY A 105 -7.63 -4.82 -14.80
N THR A 106 -8.12 -3.72 -14.24
CA THR A 106 -9.24 -2.96 -14.80
C THR A 106 -8.84 -1.49 -14.84
N PRO A 107 -8.73 -0.87 -16.02
CA PRO A 107 -8.40 0.55 -16.10
C PRO A 107 -9.47 1.42 -15.43
N LEU A 108 -9.06 2.55 -14.89
CA LEU A 108 -10.03 3.51 -14.34
C LEU A 108 -10.94 3.99 -15.45
N GLU A 109 -12.23 3.73 -15.31
CA GLU A 109 -13.23 4.24 -16.25
C GLU A 109 -14.58 4.34 -15.57
N LYS A 110 -15.42 5.21 -16.13
CA LYS A 110 -16.75 5.41 -15.58
C LYS A 110 -17.61 4.19 -15.87
N MET A 111 -18.23 3.67 -14.83
CA MET A 111 -19.06 2.49 -14.92
C MET A 111 -20.54 2.84 -15.06
N VAL A 112 -21.35 1.84 -15.37
CA VAL A 112 -22.78 2.03 -15.60
C VAL A 112 -23.49 2.58 -14.37
N TRP A 113 -22.94 2.32 -13.16
CA TRP A 113 -23.54 2.81 -11.92
C TRP A 113 -23.11 4.23 -11.59
N GLY A 114 -22.29 4.89 -12.44
CA GLY A 114 -21.94 6.29 -12.31
C GLY A 114 -20.57 6.59 -11.69
N ASP A 115 -19.99 5.63 -11.00
CA ASP A 115 -18.68 5.80 -10.37
C ASP A 115 -17.57 5.44 -11.34
N THR A 116 -16.37 5.96 -11.07
CA THR A 116 -15.16 5.55 -11.78
C THR A 116 -14.47 4.45 -10.97
N TYR A 117 -14.16 3.35 -11.62
CA TYR A 117 -13.68 2.14 -10.94
C TYR A 117 -12.44 1.59 -11.65
N GLY A 118 -11.50 1.08 -10.89
CA GLY A 118 -10.33 0.42 -11.45
C GLY A 118 -9.65 -0.47 -10.43
N VAL A 119 -8.85 -1.42 -10.93
CA VAL A 119 -8.12 -2.39 -10.12
C VAL A 119 -6.72 -2.54 -10.70
N LEU A 120 -5.73 -2.60 -9.84
CA LEU A 120 -4.35 -2.81 -10.26
C LEU A 120 -3.61 -3.69 -9.27
N LYS A 121 -2.50 -4.24 -9.73
CA LYS A 121 -1.52 -4.89 -8.86
C LYS A 121 -0.23 -4.08 -8.98
N ASP A 122 0.31 -3.61 -7.85
CA ASP A 122 1.50 -2.80 -7.91
C ASP A 122 2.75 -3.68 -8.12
N LYS A 123 3.90 -3.03 -8.30
CA LYS A 123 5.14 -3.76 -8.59
C LYS A 123 5.62 -4.65 -7.46
N PHE A 124 5.05 -4.48 -6.27
CA PHE A 124 5.37 -5.34 -5.13
C PHE A 124 4.35 -6.47 -4.95
N GLY A 125 3.36 -6.56 -5.83
CA GLY A 125 2.37 -7.64 -5.81
C GLY A 125 1.11 -7.34 -5.02
N LEU A 126 0.99 -6.15 -4.47
CA LEU A 126 -0.18 -5.75 -3.68
C LEU A 126 -1.32 -5.33 -4.60
N GLU A 127 -2.52 -5.77 -4.28
CA GLU A 127 -3.69 -5.49 -5.12
C GLU A 127 -4.49 -4.33 -4.55
N TRP A 128 -4.75 -3.34 -5.39
CA TRP A 128 -5.45 -2.12 -5.03
C TRP A 128 -6.71 -1.98 -5.87
N MET A 129 -7.78 -1.51 -5.23
CA MET A 129 -9.05 -1.24 -5.88
C MET A 129 -9.40 0.22 -5.64
N PHE A 130 -9.92 0.88 -6.67
CA PHE A 130 -10.35 2.28 -6.57
C PHE A 130 -11.79 2.39 -6.99
N ASN A 131 -12.60 3.05 -6.18
CA ASN A 131 -13.97 3.40 -6.55
C ASN A 131 -14.18 4.88 -6.24
N ILE A 132 -14.32 5.67 -7.29
CA ILE A 132 -14.38 7.12 -7.17
C ILE A 132 -15.81 7.57 -7.49
N SER A 133 -16.48 8.12 -6.49
CA SER A 133 -17.86 8.55 -6.64
C SER A 133 -17.95 9.76 -7.57
N ALA A 134 -19.04 9.82 -8.31
CA ALA A 134 -19.31 10.99 -9.16
C ALA A 134 -19.46 12.24 -8.27
N PRO A 135 -18.98 13.40 -8.73
CA PRO A 135 -19.16 14.62 -7.96
C PRO A 135 -20.64 14.89 -7.70
N GLN A 136 -20.95 15.28 -6.49
CA GLN A 136 -22.30 15.73 -6.14
C GLN A 136 -22.51 17.12 -6.73
N SER A 137 -23.61 17.31 -7.45
CA SER A 137 -23.92 18.59 -8.07
C SER A 137 -25.10 19.26 -7.38
#